data_55e6d90c2f2b4af2a75c08494bdbbb5c
#
_entry.id   55e6d90c2f2b4af2a75c08494bdbbb5c
#
_cell.length_a   1.000
_cell.length_b   1.000
_cell.length_c   1.000
_cell.angle_alpha   90.00
_cell.angle_beta   90.00
_cell.angle_gamma   90.00
#
_symmetry.space_group_name_H-M   'P 1'
#
loop_
_entity.id
_entity.type
_entity.pdbx_description
1 polymer ?
#
loop_
_entity_poly.entity_id
_entity_poly.type
_entity_poly.pdbx_seq_one_letter_code
_entity_poly.pdbx_strand_id
1 'polypeptide(L)'
;RMMNPNDKSLRMVFGDCGTASLVTVGNTSMGFHIQSDGSGADRLIVPAGGFRLPVSEETSVLKWDEDKNGRTMNDLFMDGMAIFNFAITEVHKNVNSLIDGLGKGRCRILCPSSGK
;
A
#
# COMPACT_ATOMS: atom_id res chain seq x y z
N ARG A 1 8.35 12.56 -5.21
CA ARG A 1 8.58 11.15 -5.55
C ARG A 1 9.25 10.47 -4.36
N MET A 2 8.59 9.51 -3.76
CA MET A 2 9.08 8.84 -2.55
C MET A 2 10.05 7.68 -2.82
N MET A 3 10.32 7.34 -4.08
CA MET A 3 11.21 6.24 -4.46
C MET A 3 12.55 6.77 -4.95
N ASN A 4 13.63 6.16 -4.44
CA ASN A 4 14.97 6.47 -4.93
C ASN A 4 15.18 5.87 -6.34
N PRO A 5 15.79 6.61 -7.27
CA PRO A 5 16.13 6.08 -8.60
C PRO A 5 17.05 4.86 -8.58
N ASN A 6 17.85 4.73 -7.53
CA ASN A 6 18.80 3.63 -7.35
C ASN A 6 18.17 2.38 -6.70
N ASP A 7 16.88 2.44 -6.30
CA ASP A 7 16.17 1.28 -5.77
C ASP A 7 15.46 0.52 -6.89
N LYS A 8 16.04 -0.59 -7.31
CA LYS A 8 15.51 -1.42 -8.39
C LYS A 8 14.27 -2.20 -7.95
N SER A 9 14.21 -2.61 -6.69
CA SER A 9 13.13 -3.44 -6.16
C SER A 9 11.80 -2.69 -6.15
N LEU A 10 11.79 -1.44 -5.72
CA LEU A 10 10.59 -0.61 -5.69
C LEU A 10 10.16 -0.11 -7.07
N ARG A 11 11.11 0.20 -7.94
CA ARG A 11 10.81 0.72 -9.28
C ARG A 11 10.02 -0.24 -10.17
N MET A 12 10.09 -1.54 -9.88
CA MET A 12 9.33 -2.56 -10.63
C MET A 12 7.90 -2.74 -10.12
N VAL A 13 7.61 -2.29 -8.90
CA VAL A 13 6.33 -2.52 -8.22
C VAL A 13 5.45 -1.27 -8.25
N PHE A 14 6.04 -0.11 -8.04
CA PHE A 14 5.29 1.15 -7.92
C PHE A 14 5.34 1.97 -9.20
N GLY A 15 4.20 2.55 -9.56
CA GLY A 15 4.06 3.49 -10.66
C GLY A 15 3.21 4.70 -10.24
N ASP A 16 3.24 5.73 -11.06
CA ASP A 16 2.37 6.89 -10.91
C ASP A 16 1.09 6.66 -11.72
N CYS A 17 -0.07 6.98 -11.13
CA CYS A 17 -1.35 6.95 -11.83
C CYS A 17 -2.24 8.11 -11.37
N GLY A 18 -3.21 8.45 -12.20
CA GLY A 18 -4.28 9.39 -11.86
C GLY A 18 -5.63 8.70 -11.95
N THR A 19 -6.49 8.91 -10.97
CA THR A 19 -7.85 8.39 -10.95
C THR A 19 -8.85 9.50 -10.65
N ALA A 20 -10.08 9.32 -11.12
CA ALA A 20 -11.18 10.19 -10.77
C ALA A 20 -12.39 9.35 -10.34
N SER A 21 -13.06 9.79 -9.27
CA SER A 21 -14.28 9.13 -8.76
C SER A 21 -15.41 10.14 -8.72
N LEU A 22 -16.54 9.78 -9.33
CA LEU A 22 -17.76 10.56 -9.24
C LEU A 22 -18.62 10.00 -8.11
N VAL A 23 -18.89 10.84 -7.12
CA VAL A 23 -19.81 10.52 -6.02
C VAL A 23 -21.14 11.20 -6.25
N THR A 24 -22.21 10.43 -6.26
CA THR A 24 -23.58 10.95 -6.48
C THR A 24 -24.50 10.47 -5.36
N VAL A 25 -25.65 11.13 -5.22
CA VAL A 25 -26.70 10.66 -4.33
C VAL A 25 -27.27 9.34 -4.83
N GLY A 26 -27.38 8.35 -3.95
CA GLY A 26 -27.91 7.03 -4.28
C GLY A 26 -28.44 6.30 -3.05
N ASN A 27 -29.19 5.25 -3.26
CA ASN A 27 -29.79 4.42 -2.21
C ASN A 27 -29.01 3.11 -1.97
N THR A 28 -27.77 3.03 -2.44
CA THR A 28 -26.92 1.85 -2.26
C THR A 28 -26.16 1.95 -0.94
N SER A 29 -26.34 0.99 -0.07
CA SER A 29 -25.53 0.87 1.15
C SER A 29 -24.14 0.37 0.81
N MET A 30 -23.11 0.95 1.43
CA MET A 30 -21.74 0.49 1.35
C MET A 30 -21.36 -0.23 2.67
N GLY A 31 -20.76 -1.40 2.55
CA GLY A 31 -20.20 -2.10 3.70
C GLY A 31 -18.70 -1.83 3.82
N PHE A 32 -18.23 -1.75 5.06
CA PHE A 32 -16.82 -1.52 5.36
C PHE A 32 -16.37 -2.54 6.40
N HIS A 33 -15.15 -3.05 6.22
CA HIS A 33 -14.44 -3.82 7.22
C HIS A 33 -13.02 -3.29 7.31
N ILE A 34 -12.69 -2.68 8.45
CA ILE A 34 -11.42 -2.00 8.66
C ILE A 34 -10.67 -2.72 9.80
N GLN A 35 -9.45 -3.11 9.54
CA GLN A 35 -8.56 -3.71 10.52
C GLN A 35 -7.21 -2.99 10.50
N SER A 36 -6.47 -3.07 11.61
CA SER A 36 -5.13 -2.53 11.75
C SER A 36 -4.25 -3.53 12.46
N ASP A 37 -3.06 -3.77 11.91
CA ASP A 37 -2.01 -4.54 12.55
C ASP A 37 -0.72 -3.73 12.53
N GLY A 38 -0.25 -3.34 13.72
CA GLY A 38 0.98 -2.56 13.88
C GLY A 38 2.26 -3.38 13.88
N SER A 39 2.18 -4.72 13.85
CA SER A 39 3.37 -5.59 13.90
C SER A 39 4.28 -5.46 12.68
N GLY A 40 3.72 -5.03 11.54
CA GLY A 40 4.43 -4.80 10.28
C GLY A 40 4.73 -3.34 9.97
N ALA A 41 4.70 -2.44 10.95
CA ALA A 41 4.83 -0.99 10.71
C ALA A 41 6.17 -0.58 10.05
N ASP A 42 7.22 -1.36 10.24
CA ASP A 42 8.55 -1.15 9.67
C ASP A 42 8.75 -1.81 8.30
N ARG A 43 7.78 -2.59 7.81
CA ARG A 43 7.90 -3.36 6.56
C ARG A 43 7.58 -2.55 5.30
N LEU A 44 6.85 -1.47 5.43
CA LEU A 44 6.56 -0.53 4.35
C LEU A 44 6.48 0.88 4.95
N ILE A 45 7.56 1.64 4.84
CA ILE A 45 7.71 2.90 5.56
C ILE A 45 8.64 3.88 4.84
N VAL A 46 8.38 5.17 5.01
CA VAL A 46 9.37 6.23 4.82
C VAL A 46 9.87 6.63 6.21
N PRO A 47 11.12 6.28 6.60
CA PRO A 47 11.58 6.46 7.98
C PRO A 47 11.64 7.91 8.45
N ALA A 48 11.99 8.83 7.55
CA ALA A 48 12.15 10.26 7.86
C ALA A 48 11.22 11.12 6.99
N GLY A 49 11.15 12.42 7.29
CA GLY A 49 10.33 13.40 6.59
C GLY A 49 9.04 13.79 7.33
N GLY A 50 8.76 13.15 8.46
CA GLY A 50 7.67 13.52 9.37
C GLY A 50 8.13 14.37 10.54
N PHE A 51 7.20 14.79 11.40
CA PHE A 51 7.49 15.62 12.56
C PHE A 51 8.45 14.94 13.56
N ARG A 52 8.35 13.62 13.72
CA ARG A 52 9.18 12.86 14.67
C ARG A 52 10.64 12.77 14.24
N LEU A 53 10.89 12.64 12.95
CA LEU A 53 12.22 12.61 12.36
C LEU A 53 12.19 13.46 11.08
N PRO A 54 12.46 14.77 11.18
CA PRO A 54 12.49 15.67 10.03
C PRO A 54 13.59 15.32 9.03
N VAL A 55 13.46 15.81 7.80
CA VAL A 55 14.53 15.74 6.81
C VAL A 55 15.74 16.51 7.31
N SER A 56 16.92 15.89 7.27
CA SER A 56 18.21 16.47 7.65
C SER A 56 19.31 15.99 6.72
N GLU A 57 20.51 16.51 6.88
CA GLU A 57 21.69 16.00 6.14
C GLU A 57 21.95 14.53 6.48
N GLU A 58 21.79 14.13 7.72
CA GLU A 58 21.96 12.74 8.18
C GLU A 58 20.95 11.79 7.54
N THR A 59 19.66 12.20 7.47
CA THR A 59 18.61 11.37 6.86
C THR A 59 18.70 11.30 5.34
N SER A 60 19.45 12.21 4.73
CA SER A 60 19.68 12.28 3.28
C SER A 60 20.90 11.50 2.81
N VAL A 61 21.63 10.86 3.72
CA VAL A 61 22.78 10.02 3.36
C VAL A 61 22.34 8.79 2.60
N LEU A 62 22.85 8.60 1.39
CA LEU A 62 22.57 7.43 0.56
C LEU A 62 23.28 6.19 1.15
N LYS A 63 22.52 5.15 1.42
CA LYS A 63 23.02 3.85 1.88
C LYS A 63 22.67 2.78 0.87
N TRP A 64 23.55 1.81 0.70
CA TRP A 64 23.36 0.68 -0.20
C TRP A 64 23.13 -0.59 0.61
N ASP A 65 22.14 -1.38 0.20
CA ASP A 65 21.91 -2.71 0.75
C ASP A 65 22.74 -3.79 0.01
N GLU A 66 22.63 -5.04 0.46
CA GLU A 66 23.35 -6.19 -0.12
C GLU A 66 22.97 -6.44 -1.58
N ASP A 67 21.75 -6.12 -1.97
CA ASP A 67 21.22 -6.26 -3.32
C ASP A 67 21.54 -5.06 -4.23
N LYS A 68 22.37 -4.14 -3.75
CA LYS A 68 22.77 -2.92 -4.46
C LYS A 68 21.58 -2.00 -4.77
N ASN A 69 20.61 -1.91 -3.86
CA ASN A 69 19.60 -0.86 -3.88
C ASN A 69 20.08 0.30 -3.01
N GLY A 70 20.06 1.51 -3.57
CA GLY A 70 20.45 2.72 -2.88
C GLY A 70 19.24 3.46 -2.34
N ARG A 71 19.22 3.74 -1.03
CA ARG A 71 18.13 4.48 -0.36
C ARG A 71 18.67 5.45 0.66
N THR A 72 17.93 6.52 0.90
CA THR A 72 18.07 7.39 2.05
C THR A 72 16.94 7.10 3.05
N MET A 73 16.99 7.67 4.24
CA MET A 73 15.88 7.55 5.18
C MET A 73 14.64 8.37 4.74
N ASN A 74 14.79 9.24 3.75
CA ASN A 74 13.69 10.03 3.18
C ASN A 74 12.97 9.28 2.04
N ASP A 75 13.46 8.10 1.65
CA ASP A 75 12.90 7.26 0.60
C ASP A 75 12.01 6.16 1.18
N LEU A 76 11.09 5.67 0.36
CA LEU A 76 10.26 4.52 0.71
C LEU A 76 11.14 3.27 0.84
N PHE A 77 10.95 2.54 1.92
CA PHE A 77 11.46 1.19 2.13
C PHE A 77 10.32 0.18 2.10
N MET A 78 10.55 -0.99 1.50
CA MET A 78 9.61 -2.10 1.50
C MET A 78 10.36 -3.43 1.67
N ASP A 79 9.93 -4.20 2.66
CA ASP A 79 10.25 -5.63 2.76
C ASP A 79 9.25 -6.40 1.88
N GLY A 80 9.66 -6.70 0.64
CA GLY A 80 8.78 -7.31 -0.35
C GLY A 80 8.22 -8.67 0.09
N MET A 81 9.01 -9.49 0.82
CA MET A 81 8.56 -10.79 1.29
C MET A 81 7.52 -10.66 2.41
N ALA A 82 7.75 -9.76 3.35
CA ALA A 82 6.79 -9.49 4.42
C ALA A 82 5.46 -8.96 3.87
N ILE A 83 5.51 -8.03 2.91
CA ILE A 83 4.30 -7.49 2.25
C ILE A 83 3.58 -8.56 1.43
N PHE A 84 4.31 -9.41 0.72
CA PHE A 84 3.72 -10.53 -0.01
C PHE A 84 2.99 -11.49 0.94
N ASN A 85 3.63 -11.91 2.03
CA ASN A 85 3.02 -12.78 3.03
C ASN A 85 1.76 -12.14 3.65
N PHE A 86 1.84 -10.85 4.00
CA PHE A 86 0.67 -10.11 4.50
C PHE A 86 -0.48 -10.14 3.49
N ALA A 87 -0.19 -9.89 2.21
CA ALA A 87 -1.22 -9.85 1.18
C ALA A 87 -1.96 -11.17 1.02
N ILE A 88 -1.24 -12.29 1.03
CA ILE A 88 -1.86 -13.62 0.86
C ILE A 88 -2.53 -14.15 2.13
N THR A 89 -2.15 -13.68 3.32
CA THR A 89 -2.71 -14.18 4.58
C THR A 89 -3.81 -13.27 5.12
N GLU A 90 -3.56 -11.97 5.26
CA GLU A 90 -4.46 -11.06 5.99
C GLU A 90 -5.50 -10.38 5.09
N VAL A 91 -5.13 -10.02 3.86
CA VAL A 91 -6.08 -9.37 2.94
C VAL A 91 -7.25 -10.29 2.62
N HIS A 92 -6.98 -11.56 2.36
CA HIS A 92 -8.01 -12.56 2.11
C HIS A 92 -8.97 -12.74 3.30
N LYS A 93 -8.46 -12.77 4.55
CA LYS A 93 -9.28 -12.85 5.75
C LYS A 93 -10.19 -11.62 5.90
N ASN A 94 -9.62 -10.44 5.65
CA ASN A 94 -10.36 -9.18 5.71
C ASN A 94 -11.50 -9.14 4.68
N VAL A 95 -11.24 -9.56 3.44
CA VAL A 95 -12.26 -9.65 2.39
C VAL A 95 -13.36 -10.64 2.76
N ASN A 96 -13.02 -11.82 3.26
CA ASN A 96 -14.02 -12.82 3.69
C ASN A 96 -14.88 -12.29 4.83
N SER A 97 -14.29 -11.63 5.82
CA SER A 97 -15.04 -11.01 6.92
C SER A 97 -16.03 -9.96 6.43
N LEU A 98 -15.67 -9.17 5.43
CA LEU A 98 -16.59 -8.21 4.79
C LEU A 98 -17.75 -8.92 4.08
N ILE A 99 -17.44 -9.96 3.29
CA ILE A 99 -18.46 -10.72 2.53
C ILE A 99 -19.45 -11.40 3.49
N ASP A 100 -18.95 -12.02 4.54
CA ASP A 100 -19.79 -12.69 5.56
C ASP A 100 -20.67 -11.67 6.30
N GLY A 101 -20.15 -10.50 6.62
CA GLY A 101 -20.90 -9.41 7.26
C GLY A 101 -22.00 -8.82 6.39
N LEU A 102 -21.82 -8.80 5.05
CA LEU A 102 -22.81 -8.31 4.10
C LEU A 102 -23.91 -9.32 3.75
N GLY A 103 -23.74 -10.60 4.10
CA GLY A 103 -24.60 -11.71 3.68
C GLY A 103 -24.41 -12.07 2.20
N LYS A 104 -24.34 -13.35 1.91
CA LYS A 104 -23.94 -13.94 0.61
C LYS A 104 -24.75 -13.51 -0.64
N GLY A 105 -25.76 -12.66 -0.49
CA GLY A 105 -26.61 -12.19 -1.61
C GLY A 105 -26.38 -10.73 -2.01
N ARG A 106 -25.53 -9.97 -1.33
CA ARG A 106 -25.39 -8.50 -1.55
C ARG A 106 -24.06 -8.05 -2.15
N CYS A 107 -23.08 -8.92 -2.29
CA CYS A 107 -21.80 -8.56 -2.91
C CYS A 107 -21.91 -8.61 -4.43
N ARG A 108 -22.14 -7.46 -5.08
CA ARG A 108 -21.95 -7.29 -6.52
C ARG A 108 -20.57 -6.67 -6.75
N ILE A 109 -19.62 -7.45 -7.17
CA ILE A 109 -18.39 -6.92 -7.76
C ILE A 109 -18.76 -6.46 -9.17
N LEU A 110 -18.89 -5.15 -9.35
CA LEU A 110 -19.03 -4.56 -10.68
C LEU A 110 -17.62 -4.56 -11.32
N CYS A 111 -17.28 -5.63 -12.03
CA CYS A 111 -16.23 -5.54 -13.03
C CYS A 111 -16.79 -4.73 -14.21
N PRO A 112 -16.21 -3.57 -14.57
CA PRO A 112 -16.60 -2.92 -15.80
C PRO A 112 -16.31 -3.90 -16.93
N SER A 113 -17.36 -4.37 -17.59
CA SER A 113 -17.22 -5.13 -18.83
C SER A 113 -16.46 -4.21 -19.81
N SER A 114 -15.29 -4.64 -20.25
CA SER A 114 -14.65 -4.03 -21.40
C SER A 114 -15.65 -4.08 -22.57
N GLY A 115 -16.32 -2.95 -22.82
CA GLY A 115 -17.16 -2.81 -24.01
C GLY A 115 -16.30 -3.03 -25.23
N LYS A 116 -16.74 -3.95 -26.06
CA LYS A 116 -16.26 -4.10 -27.43
C LYS A 116 -16.63 -2.87 -28.24
#